data_326bf10a9e69f3a82f718a20996eebad
#
_entry.id   326bf10a9e69f3a82f718a20996eebad
#
_cell.length_a   1.000
_cell.length_b   1.000
_cell.length_c   1.000
_cell.angle_alpha   90.00
_cell.angle_beta   90.00
_cell.angle_gamma   90.00
#
_symmetry.space_group_name_H-M   'P 1'
#
loop_
_entity.id
_entity.type
_entity.pdbx_description
1 polymer ?
#
loop_
_entity_poly.entity_id
_entity_poly.type
_entity_poly.pdbx_seq_one_letter_code
_entity_poly.pdbx_strand_id
1 'polypeptide(L)' 'MKARVFVTLKPSVFDPQGRTIADALHSLGYTGIGDVRQGKYFEVEVDAASPDAARTIVTDIASKVLANPVIETHRIEID' A
#
# COMPACT_ATOMS: atom_id res chain seq x y z
N MET A 1 1.72 -5.07 19.57
CA MET A 1 0.97 -4.04 18.83
C MET A 1 0.77 -4.49 17.39
N LYS A 2 -0.38 -4.16 16.81
CA LYS A 2 -0.62 -4.44 15.40
C LYS A 2 -0.26 -3.21 14.57
N ALA A 3 0.52 -3.43 13.52
CA ALA A 3 0.81 -2.43 12.51
C ALA A 3 0.13 -2.80 11.21
N ARG A 4 -0.43 -1.80 10.53
CA ARG A 4 -1.01 -1.96 9.20
C ARG A 4 -0.15 -1.20 8.22
N VAL A 5 0.28 -1.89 7.17
CA VAL A 5 1.17 -1.30 6.15
C VAL A 5 0.45 -1.34 4.81
N PHE A 6 0.27 -0.18 4.22
CA PHE A 6 -0.35 -0.01 2.91
C PHE A 6 0.75 0.33 1.92
N VAL A 7 0.91 -0.52 0.90
CA VAL A 7 1.96 -0.36 -0.12
C VAL A 7 1.30 -0.10 -1.46
N THR A 8 1.65 1.00 -2.10
CA THR A 8 1.12 1.37 -3.41
C THR A 8 2.25 1.78 -4.34
N LEU A 9 2.01 1.69 -5.64
CA LEU A 9 2.94 2.21 -6.62
C LEU A 9 3.03 3.74 -6.51
N LYS A 10 4.22 4.29 -6.74
CA LYS A 10 4.40 5.75 -6.83
C LYS A 10 3.48 6.30 -7.92
N PRO A 11 2.96 7.54 -7.76
CA PRO A 11 2.02 8.10 -8.74
C PRO A 11 2.53 8.12 -10.17
N SER A 12 3.85 8.24 -10.34
CA SER A 12 4.48 8.27 -11.67
C SER A 12 4.64 6.89 -12.31
N VAL A 13 4.41 5.81 -11.55
CA VAL A 13 4.56 4.44 -12.06
C VAL A 13 3.22 3.94 -12.57
N PHE A 14 3.22 3.43 -13.80
CA PHE A 14 2.00 2.87 -14.40
C PHE A 14 1.56 1.62 -13.66
N ASP A 15 0.25 1.52 -13.39
CA ASP A 15 -0.37 0.38 -12.72
C ASP A 15 -1.24 -0.39 -13.70
N PRO A 16 -0.70 -1.46 -14.32
CA PRO A 16 -1.48 -2.23 -15.30
C PRO A 16 -2.68 -2.95 -14.70
N GLN A 17 -2.60 -3.36 -13.43
CA GLN A 17 -3.73 -4.02 -12.76
C GLN A 17 -4.85 -3.02 -12.49
N GLY A 18 -4.51 -1.83 -12.00
CA GLY A 18 -5.48 -0.77 -11.78
C GLY A 18 -6.15 -0.34 -13.07
N ARG A 19 -5.39 -0.25 -14.15
CA ARG A 19 -5.94 0.07 -15.49
C ARG A 19 -6.93 -0.98 -15.95
N THR A 20 -6.61 -2.25 -15.79
CA THR A 20 -7.52 -3.35 -16.15
C THR A 20 -8.81 -3.28 -15.36
N ILE A 21 -8.74 -2.98 -14.06
CA ILE A 21 -9.92 -2.82 -13.23
C ILE A 21 -10.77 -1.64 -13.71
N ALA A 22 -10.15 -0.49 -13.99
CA ALA A 22 -10.86 0.68 -14.50
C ALA A 22 -11.57 0.38 -15.82
N ASP A 23 -10.89 -0.31 -16.74
CA ASP A 23 -11.48 -0.68 -18.02
C ASP A 23 -12.66 -1.62 -17.85
N ALA A 24 -12.57 -2.58 -16.94
CA ALA A 24 -13.67 -3.50 -16.64
C ALA A 24 -14.89 -2.75 -16.08
N LEU A 25 -14.67 -1.79 -15.18
CA LEU A 25 -15.75 -0.98 -14.62
C LEU A 25 -16.42 -0.12 -15.69
N HIS A 26 -15.65 0.47 -16.59
CA HIS A 26 -16.20 1.23 -17.69
C HIS A 26 -17.06 0.36 -18.61
N SER A 27 -16.61 -0.86 -18.89
CA SER A 27 -17.35 -1.82 -19.71
C SER A 27 -18.70 -2.22 -19.06
N LEU A 28 -18.77 -2.17 -17.73
CA LEU A 28 -19.99 -2.45 -16.98
C LEU A 28 -20.91 -1.22 -16.85
N GLY A 29 -20.51 -0.08 -17.40
CA GLY A 29 -21.35 1.12 -17.40
C GLY A 29 -21.01 2.13 -16.30
N TYR A 30 -19.99 1.88 -15.49
CA TYR A 30 -19.57 2.82 -14.45
C TYR A 30 -18.68 3.92 -15.04
N THR A 31 -19.28 4.82 -15.76
CA THR A 31 -18.54 5.85 -16.50
C THR A 31 -17.99 6.98 -15.60
N GLY A 32 -18.50 7.09 -14.38
CA GLY A 32 -18.01 8.08 -13.41
C GLY A 32 -16.73 7.68 -12.69
N ILE A 33 -16.21 6.48 -12.94
CA ILE A 33 -14.98 6.00 -12.33
C ILE A 33 -13.79 6.50 -13.14
N GLY A 34 -12.86 7.17 -12.46
CA GLY A 34 -11.60 7.61 -13.04
C GLY A 34 -10.52 6.53 -12.95
N ASP A 35 -9.35 6.92 -12.46
CA ASP A 35 -8.26 5.98 -12.25
C ASP A 35 -8.55 5.02 -11.11
N VAL A 36 -8.09 3.78 -11.27
CA VAL A 36 -8.04 2.79 -10.20
C VAL A 36 -6.58 2.43 -9.95
N ARG A 37 -6.16 2.50 -8.69
CA ARG A 37 -4.81 2.14 -8.27
C ARG A 37 -4.90 0.97 -7.32
N GLN A 38 -4.11 -0.05 -7.56
CA GLN A 38 -4.09 -1.26 -6.74
C GLN A 38 -2.82 -1.28 -5.90
N GLY A 39 -2.94 -1.80 -4.69
CA GLY A 39 -1.80 -1.91 -3.79
C GLY A 39 -1.87 -3.17 -2.96
N LYS A 40 -0.97 -3.25 -1.99
CA LYS A 40 -0.87 -4.37 -1.05
C LYS A 40 -1.15 -3.87 0.35
N TYR A 41 -1.67 -4.76 1.18
CA TYR A 41 -1.96 -4.49 2.58
C TYR A 41 -1.34 -5.60 3.44
N PHE A 42 -0.59 -5.20 4.47
CA PHE A 42 0.03 -6.14 5.41
C PHE A 42 -0.39 -5.80 6.83
N GLU A 43 -0.65 -6.85 7.62
CA GLU A 43 -0.78 -6.73 9.07
C GLU A 43 0.43 -7.36 9.72
N VAL A 44 1.10 -6.61 10.58
CA VAL A 44 2.33 -7.06 11.24
C VAL A 44 2.14 -6.96 12.74
N GLU A 45 2.29 -8.08 13.44
CA GLU A 45 2.37 -8.08 14.90
C GLU A 45 3.77 -7.67 15.32
N VAL A 46 3.87 -6.63 16.13
CA VAL A 46 5.16 -6.07 16.56
C VAL A 46 5.24 -6.09 18.08
N ASP A 47 6.27 -6.74 18.60
CA ASP A 47 6.58 -6.66 20.02
C ASP A 47 7.45 -5.43 20.26
N ALA A 48 6.84 -4.36 20.76
CA ALA A 48 7.51 -3.09 21.00
C ALA A 48 6.96 -2.42 22.24
N ALA A 49 7.79 -1.60 22.88
CA ALA A 49 7.44 -0.96 24.14
C ALA A 49 6.50 0.24 23.96
N SER A 50 6.46 0.82 22.77
CA SER A 50 5.66 2.02 22.49
C SER A 50 5.25 2.07 21.03
N PRO A 51 4.22 2.86 20.68
CA PRO A 51 3.85 3.07 19.28
C PRO A 51 5.00 3.65 18.44
N ASP A 52 5.82 4.54 19.00
CA ASP A 52 6.96 5.11 18.28
C ASP A 52 8.02 4.05 17.97
N ALA A 53 8.31 3.17 18.93
CA ALA A 53 9.24 2.06 18.72
C ALA A 53 8.71 1.09 17.66
N ALA A 54 7.41 0.78 17.71
CA ALA A 54 6.76 -0.07 16.71
C ALA A 54 6.86 0.54 15.31
N ARG A 55 6.59 1.83 15.19
CA ARG A 55 6.67 2.55 13.91
C ARG A 55 8.08 2.50 13.33
N THR A 56 9.10 2.68 14.15
CA THR A 56 10.50 2.61 13.70
C THR A 56 10.82 1.24 13.12
N ILE A 57 10.44 0.18 13.82
CA ILE A 57 10.66 -1.20 13.39
C ILE A 57 9.93 -1.47 12.08
N VAL A 58 8.66 -1.12 12.01
CA VAL A 58 7.81 -1.42 10.85
C VAL A 58 8.23 -0.60 9.64
N THR A 59 8.67 0.64 9.82
CA THR A 59 9.21 1.47 8.74
C THR A 59 10.44 0.79 8.11
N ASP A 60 11.31 0.26 8.94
CA ASP A 60 12.50 -0.46 8.48
C ASP A 60 12.12 -1.72 7.69
N ILE A 61 11.20 -2.52 8.22
CA ILE A 61 10.72 -3.72 7.55
C ILE A 61 10.06 -3.37 6.20
N ALA A 62 9.21 -2.35 6.19
CA ALA A 62 8.51 -1.94 4.99
C ALA A 62 9.49 -1.56 3.87
N SER A 63 10.52 -0.80 4.21
CA SER A 63 11.54 -0.38 3.24
C SER A 63 12.37 -1.54 2.71
N LYS A 64 12.65 -2.54 3.56
CA LYS A 64 13.57 -3.63 3.21
C LYS A 64 12.88 -4.82 2.57
N VAL A 65 11.64 -5.11 2.95
CA VAL A 65 10.98 -6.37 2.60
C VAL A 65 9.62 -6.17 1.97
N LEU A 66 8.75 -5.31 2.55
CA LEU A 66 7.35 -5.23 2.15
C LEU A 66 7.12 -4.41 0.90
N ALA A 67 7.92 -3.38 0.68
CA ALA A 67 7.79 -2.48 -0.46
C ALA A 67 9.08 -2.43 -1.26
N ASN A 68 8.94 -2.24 -2.56
CA ASN A 68 10.08 -1.93 -3.42
C ASN A 68 10.26 -0.41 -3.46
N PRO A 69 11.29 0.16 -2.78
CA PRO A 69 11.42 1.61 -2.65
C PRO A 69 11.66 2.33 -3.97
N VAL A 70 12.04 1.60 -5.02
CA VAL A 70 12.27 2.19 -6.35
C VAL A 70 10.95 2.60 -6.99
N ILE A 71 9.91 1.75 -6.87
CA ILE A 71 8.63 1.95 -7.56
C ILE A 71 7.44 2.09 -6.65
N GLU A 72 7.59 1.82 -5.34
CA GLU A 72 6.48 1.79 -4.39
C GLU A 72 6.70 2.77 -3.24
N THR A 73 5.58 3.23 -2.67
CA THR A 73 5.56 3.96 -1.40
C THR A 73 4.78 3.15 -0.38
N HIS A 74 4.93 3.50 0.89
CA HIS A 74 4.16 2.84 1.94
C HIS A 74 3.62 3.84 2.94
N ARG A 75 2.52 3.46 3.60
CA ARG A 75 1.92 4.18 4.71
C ARG A 75 1.70 3.21 5.85
N ILE A 76 1.99 3.64 7.07
CA ILE A 76 1.92 2.79 8.25
C ILE A 76 0.90 3.36 9.23
N GLU A 77 0.06 2.47 9.79
CA GLU A 77 -0.84 2.79 10.88
C GLU A 77 -0.56 1.84 12.05
N ILE A 78 -0.45 2.38 13.25
CA ILE A 78 -0.21 1.60 14.47
C ILE A 78 -1.48 1.67 15.32
N ASP A 79 -1.95 0.52 15.73
CA ASP A 79 -3.11 0.42 16.63
C ASP A 79 -2.72 0.70 18.07
#